data_b6bddec57e0c1d7b08d1ac8b27d820f4
#
_entry.id   b6bddec57e0c1d7b08d1ac8b27d820f4
#
_cell.length_a   1.000
_cell.length_b   1.000
_cell.length_c   1.000
_cell.angle_alpha   90.00
_cell.angle_beta   90.00
_cell.angle_gamma   90.00
#
_symmetry.space_group_name_H-M   'P 1'
#
loop_
_entity.id
_entity.type
_entity.pdbx_description
1 polymer ?
#
loop_
_entity_poly.entity_id
_entity_poly.type
_entity_poly.pdbx_seq_one_letter_code
_entity_poly.pdbx_strand_id
1 'polypeptide(L)'
;MVRRACSLTIVLLSVWFSSFGCCAKSASGQPATLTFFGWSDQHIKADGDGKHLIPAIEAMNALPGLPYPEAIGGTVERPAFVFNLGDISEWPSRAALDTYEQLITKRLKFPSYEIAGNHDIGGLSPSDTVLDWIRQRHGALRYTFEKGGVYFVALFSEYDERLNDPAQPITKEALDYLRQALAKVPKGKPVVVATHLCFEAITNRDQFVDALGDANIILVLGGHYHKATVNQYRGVHFVQLPSPEPKSSNEFTVIRITSDRLIALPFNYRDNKWVTDKRKILDVAIKGPAKAEAPKEQVRP
;
A
#
# COMPACT_ATOMS: atom_id res chain seq x y z
N MET A 1 18.49 -60.03 -56.65
CA MET A 1 17.87 -59.06 -55.68
C MET A 1 18.96 -58.52 -54.79
N VAL A 2 19.43 -57.29 -55.08
CA VAL A 2 20.56 -56.70 -54.40
C VAL A 2 19.99 -55.53 -53.56
N ARG A 3 20.10 -55.67 -52.22
CA ARG A 3 19.72 -54.57 -51.29
C ARG A 3 20.90 -53.64 -51.14
N ARG A 4 20.73 -52.35 -51.53
CA ARG A 4 21.69 -51.30 -51.28
C ARG A 4 21.39 -50.69 -49.90
N ALA A 5 22.36 -50.73 -49.00
CA ALA A 5 22.36 -50.01 -47.75
C ALA A 5 22.78 -48.54 -47.98
N CYS A 6 21.98 -47.56 -47.55
CA CYS A 6 22.32 -46.16 -47.55
C CYS A 6 22.86 -45.81 -46.17
N SER A 7 24.14 -45.47 -46.08
CA SER A 7 24.73 -44.91 -44.83
C SER A 7 24.44 -43.41 -44.73
N LEU A 8 23.82 -43.00 -43.67
CA LEU A 8 23.54 -41.62 -43.34
C LEU A 8 24.66 -41.12 -42.41
N THR A 9 25.50 -40.22 -42.92
CA THR A 9 26.55 -39.59 -42.14
C THR A 9 25.96 -38.35 -41.44
N ILE A 10 25.87 -38.41 -40.12
CA ILE A 10 25.44 -37.27 -39.30
C ILE A 10 26.66 -36.41 -38.98
N VAL A 11 26.70 -35.19 -39.52
CA VAL A 11 27.70 -34.17 -39.18
C VAL A 11 27.16 -33.40 -37.95
N LEU A 12 27.79 -33.59 -36.79
CA LEU A 12 27.54 -32.82 -35.58
C LEU A 12 28.28 -31.47 -35.68
N LEU A 13 27.54 -30.38 -35.95
CA LEU A 13 28.04 -29.02 -35.78
C LEU A 13 27.95 -28.63 -34.31
N SER A 14 29.09 -28.54 -33.63
CA SER A 14 29.20 -27.97 -32.27
C SER A 14 29.19 -26.45 -32.37
N VAL A 15 28.05 -25.86 -32.01
CA VAL A 15 27.91 -24.41 -31.85
C VAL A 15 28.43 -24.01 -30.46
N TRP A 16 29.58 -23.34 -30.42
CA TRP A 16 30.09 -22.70 -29.22
C TRP A 16 29.30 -21.42 -28.95
N PHE A 17 28.43 -21.46 -27.93
CA PHE A 17 27.83 -20.22 -27.37
C PHE A 17 28.82 -19.57 -26.43
N SER A 18 29.50 -18.54 -26.91
CA SER A 18 30.25 -17.62 -26.05
C SER A 18 29.24 -16.76 -25.27
N SER A 19 29.03 -17.11 -24.02
CA SER A 19 28.25 -16.30 -23.07
C SER A 19 29.01 -15.03 -22.75
N PHE A 20 28.76 -13.96 -23.51
CA PHE A 20 29.11 -12.61 -23.06
C PHE A 20 28.20 -12.28 -21.87
N GLY A 21 28.68 -12.52 -20.68
CA GLY A 21 28.11 -12.01 -19.45
C GLY A 21 28.18 -10.47 -19.45
N CYS A 22 27.10 -9.83 -19.89
CA CYS A 22 26.92 -8.41 -19.70
C CYS A 22 26.68 -8.18 -18.21
N CYS A 23 27.77 -7.94 -17.47
CA CYS A 23 27.72 -7.44 -16.10
C CYS A 23 27.16 -6.02 -16.17
N ALA A 24 25.84 -5.89 -16.10
CA ALA A 24 25.21 -4.60 -15.89
C ALA A 24 25.67 -4.09 -14.53
N LYS A 25 26.67 -3.20 -14.53
CA LYS A 25 27.01 -2.40 -13.36
C LYS A 25 25.74 -1.68 -12.93
N SER A 26 25.19 -2.12 -11.80
CA SER A 26 24.15 -1.41 -11.07
C SER A 26 24.62 0.04 -10.93
N ALA A 27 23.89 0.95 -11.57
CA ALA A 27 24.13 2.36 -11.46
C ALA A 27 24.04 2.78 -10.00
N SER A 28 25.08 3.47 -9.56
CA SER A 28 25.26 4.02 -8.23
C SER A 28 24.00 4.68 -7.65
N GLY A 29 23.41 4.07 -6.62
CA GLY A 29 23.11 4.70 -5.34
C GLY A 29 22.39 6.03 -5.30
N GLN A 30 21.34 6.26 -6.09
CA GLN A 30 20.28 7.15 -5.64
C GLN A 30 19.36 6.33 -4.72
N PRO A 31 19.02 6.83 -3.52
CA PRO A 31 18.03 6.15 -2.69
C PRO A 31 16.73 6.02 -3.47
N ALA A 32 16.23 4.79 -3.56
CA ALA A 32 15.04 4.51 -4.34
C ALA A 32 13.86 5.32 -3.76
N THR A 33 13.31 6.25 -4.54
CA THR A 33 12.06 6.91 -4.20
C THR A 33 10.94 5.89 -4.33
N LEU A 34 10.14 5.73 -3.29
CA LEU A 34 8.93 4.94 -3.31
C LEU A 34 7.72 5.86 -3.36
N THR A 35 6.94 5.76 -4.42
CA THR A 35 5.65 6.41 -4.53
C THR A 35 4.55 5.36 -4.58
N PHE A 36 3.50 5.55 -3.81
CA PHE A 36 2.26 4.77 -3.88
C PHE A 36 1.05 5.66 -3.63
N PHE A 37 -0.12 5.22 -4.07
CA PHE A 37 -1.36 5.93 -3.82
C PHE A 37 -2.13 5.23 -2.71
N GLY A 38 -2.86 6.02 -1.93
CA GLY A 38 -3.72 5.53 -0.87
C GLY A 38 -5.14 6.09 -0.99
N TRP A 39 -6.11 5.23 -0.78
CA TRP A 39 -7.52 5.55 -0.62
C TRP A 39 -8.17 4.60 0.39
N SER A 40 -9.37 4.92 0.84
CA SER A 40 -10.13 4.11 1.79
C SER A 40 -11.62 4.35 1.58
N ASP A 41 -12.45 3.53 2.21
CA ASP A 41 -13.89 3.78 2.30
C ASP A 41 -14.55 3.92 0.91
N GLN A 42 -14.38 2.88 0.07
CA GLN A 42 -14.92 2.86 -1.30
C GLN A 42 -16.42 2.67 -1.33
N HIS A 43 -16.99 1.96 -0.36
CA HIS A 43 -18.42 1.74 -0.16
C HIS A 43 -19.17 1.38 -1.45
N ILE A 44 -18.68 0.38 -2.16
CA ILE A 44 -19.42 -0.19 -3.28
C ILE A 44 -20.73 -0.75 -2.74
N LYS A 45 -21.84 -0.36 -3.35
CA LYS A 45 -23.18 -0.76 -2.91
C LYS A 45 -23.36 -2.27 -2.97
N ALA A 46 -24.23 -2.80 -2.13
CA ALA A 46 -24.48 -4.24 -2.04
C ALA A 46 -25.00 -4.85 -3.36
N ASP A 47 -25.63 -4.05 -4.24
CA ASP A 47 -26.04 -4.44 -5.59
C ASP A 47 -24.90 -4.36 -6.63
N GLY A 48 -23.72 -3.94 -6.22
CA GLY A 48 -22.54 -3.82 -7.07
C GLY A 48 -22.37 -2.45 -7.73
N ASP A 49 -23.15 -1.43 -7.39
CA ASP A 49 -22.91 -0.08 -7.93
C ASP A 49 -21.68 0.55 -7.30
N GLY A 50 -20.58 0.60 -8.05
CA GLY A 50 -19.28 1.19 -7.73
C GLY A 50 -18.81 2.21 -8.76
N LYS A 51 -19.70 2.74 -9.60
CA LYS A 51 -19.37 3.67 -10.69
C LYS A 51 -18.68 4.94 -10.19
N HIS A 52 -18.96 5.37 -8.98
CA HIS A 52 -18.35 6.53 -8.35
C HIS A 52 -16.82 6.41 -8.17
N LEU A 53 -16.27 5.18 -8.22
CA LEU A 53 -14.82 4.94 -8.12
C LEU A 53 -14.08 5.21 -9.44
N ILE A 54 -14.80 5.18 -10.58
CA ILE A 54 -14.18 5.27 -11.89
C ILE A 54 -13.38 6.56 -12.07
N PRO A 55 -13.89 7.76 -11.71
CA PRO A 55 -13.12 9.00 -11.85
C PRO A 55 -11.82 9.01 -11.03
N ALA A 56 -11.85 8.45 -9.81
CA ALA A 56 -10.65 8.35 -8.97
C ALA A 56 -9.60 7.43 -9.62
N ILE A 57 -10.02 6.27 -10.14
CA ILE A 57 -9.13 5.32 -10.82
C ILE A 57 -8.52 5.93 -12.09
N GLU A 58 -9.32 6.64 -12.90
CA GLU A 58 -8.86 7.32 -14.11
C GLU A 58 -7.82 8.40 -13.77
N ALA A 59 -8.07 9.18 -12.72
CA ALA A 59 -7.13 10.18 -12.24
C ALA A 59 -5.84 9.54 -11.70
N MET A 60 -5.92 8.47 -10.91
CA MET A 60 -4.74 7.70 -10.49
C MET A 60 -3.91 7.23 -11.68
N ASN A 61 -4.57 6.74 -12.73
CA ASN A 61 -3.91 6.27 -13.94
C ASN A 61 -3.23 7.37 -14.76
N ALA A 62 -3.74 8.59 -14.68
CA ALA A 62 -3.25 9.75 -15.43
C ALA A 62 -2.22 10.58 -14.67
N LEU A 63 -2.15 10.47 -13.34
CA LEU A 63 -1.34 11.34 -12.49
C LEU A 63 0.18 11.19 -12.65
N PRO A 64 0.76 9.99 -12.92
CA PRO A 64 2.20 9.86 -13.13
C PRO A 64 2.72 10.74 -14.27
N GLY A 65 3.83 11.45 -13.99
CA GLY A 65 4.43 12.42 -14.93
C GLY A 65 3.91 13.85 -14.75
N LEU A 66 2.80 14.08 -14.03
CA LEU A 66 2.35 15.44 -13.71
C LEU A 66 3.25 16.07 -12.63
N PRO A 67 3.43 17.41 -12.65
CA PRO A 67 4.25 18.07 -11.65
C PRO A 67 3.61 18.02 -10.24
N TYR A 68 4.44 17.81 -9.24
CA TYR A 68 4.08 18.14 -7.86
C TYR A 68 3.95 19.66 -7.70
N PRO A 69 3.33 20.14 -6.60
CA PRO A 69 3.45 21.55 -6.22
C PRO A 69 4.92 21.99 -6.13
N GLU A 70 5.20 23.26 -6.45
CA GLU A 70 6.56 23.82 -6.48
C GLU A 70 7.36 23.54 -5.20
N ALA A 71 6.72 23.66 -4.03
CA ALA A 71 7.36 23.41 -2.73
C ALA A 71 7.83 21.96 -2.53
N ILE A 72 7.26 21.00 -3.28
CA ILE A 72 7.66 19.59 -3.27
C ILE A 72 8.68 19.32 -4.37
N GLY A 73 8.42 19.89 -5.54
CA GLY A 73 9.27 19.77 -6.73
C GLY A 73 9.21 18.39 -7.40
N GLY A 74 9.66 18.36 -8.65
CA GLY A 74 9.67 17.14 -9.46
C GLY A 74 8.31 16.78 -10.04
N THR A 75 8.20 15.54 -10.52
CA THR A 75 6.98 14.97 -11.11
C THR A 75 6.58 13.69 -10.37
N VAL A 76 5.30 13.39 -10.41
CA VAL A 76 4.75 12.17 -9.79
C VAL A 76 5.35 10.95 -10.47
N GLU A 77 6.06 10.15 -9.71
CA GLU A 77 6.61 8.89 -10.17
C GLU A 77 5.48 7.87 -10.41
N ARG A 78 5.75 6.87 -11.27
CA ARG A 78 4.82 5.75 -11.39
C ARG A 78 4.64 5.08 -10.02
N PRO A 79 3.42 4.98 -9.47
CA PRO A 79 3.22 4.36 -8.17
C PRO A 79 3.57 2.88 -8.23
N ALA A 80 4.22 2.40 -7.18
CA ALA A 80 4.56 1.00 -7.03
C ALA A 80 3.31 0.13 -6.79
N PHE A 81 2.28 0.72 -6.18
CA PHE A 81 0.97 0.11 -5.90
C PHE A 81 -0.05 1.17 -5.47
N VAL A 82 -1.31 0.73 -5.33
CA VAL A 82 -2.38 1.47 -4.64
C VAL A 82 -2.73 0.72 -3.37
N PHE A 83 -2.85 1.42 -2.24
CA PHE A 83 -3.23 0.84 -0.97
C PHE A 83 -4.66 1.21 -0.61
N ASN A 84 -5.52 0.20 -0.47
CA ASN A 84 -6.88 0.35 0.00
C ASN A 84 -6.93 0.01 1.50
N LEU A 85 -7.42 0.94 2.30
CA LEU A 85 -7.42 0.82 3.75
C LEU A 85 -8.79 0.46 4.33
N GLY A 86 -9.56 -0.37 3.62
CA GLY A 86 -10.80 -0.96 4.12
C GLY A 86 -12.06 -0.25 3.64
N ASP A 87 -13.19 -0.82 4.02
CA ASP A 87 -14.53 -0.44 3.57
C ASP A 87 -14.64 -0.43 2.03
N ILE A 88 -14.22 -1.57 1.43
CA ILE A 88 -14.36 -1.85 0.00
C ILE A 88 -15.84 -1.84 -0.38
N SER A 89 -16.65 -2.50 0.43
CA SER A 89 -18.11 -2.58 0.28
C SER A 89 -18.83 -1.71 1.30
N GLU A 90 -20.00 -1.18 0.94
CA GLU A 90 -20.91 -0.56 1.91
C GLU A 90 -21.44 -1.62 2.88
N TRP A 91 -21.75 -2.82 2.37
CA TRP A 91 -22.03 -4.04 3.11
C TRP A 91 -21.54 -5.24 2.30
N PRO A 92 -21.02 -6.30 2.96
CA PRO A 92 -20.39 -7.40 2.25
C PRO A 92 -21.38 -8.10 1.31
N SER A 93 -21.06 -8.11 0.03
CA SER A 93 -21.82 -8.83 -0.97
C SER A 93 -20.91 -9.33 -2.09
N ARG A 94 -21.31 -10.41 -2.76
CA ARG A 94 -20.57 -10.91 -3.92
C ARG A 94 -20.58 -9.90 -5.07
N ALA A 95 -21.70 -9.19 -5.29
CA ALA A 95 -21.81 -8.20 -6.35
C ALA A 95 -20.88 -6.99 -6.14
N ALA A 96 -20.77 -6.50 -4.89
CA ALA A 96 -19.82 -5.44 -4.55
C ALA A 96 -18.38 -5.88 -4.80
N LEU A 97 -18.03 -7.09 -4.36
CA LEU A 97 -16.68 -7.63 -4.55
C LEU A 97 -16.34 -7.87 -6.01
N ASP A 98 -17.26 -8.42 -6.81
CA ASP A 98 -17.06 -8.62 -8.24
C ASP A 98 -16.81 -7.28 -8.97
N THR A 99 -17.54 -6.25 -8.59
CA THR A 99 -17.32 -4.88 -9.12
C THR A 99 -15.94 -4.37 -8.72
N TYR A 100 -15.53 -4.51 -7.46
CA TYR A 100 -14.19 -4.10 -7.01
C TYR A 100 -13.10 -4.82 -7.81
N GLU A 101 -13.18 -6.16 -7.91
CA GLU A 101 -12.22 -6.95 -8.68
C GLU A 101 -12.11 -6.50 -10.14
N GLN A 102 -13.24 -6.21 -10.77
CA GLN A 102 -13.25 -5.70 -12.15
C GLN A 102 -12.56 -4.33 -12.25
N LEU A 103 -12.82 -3.44 -11.30
CA LEU A 103 -12.21 -2.11 -11.29
C LEU A 103 -10.69 -2.18 -11.13
N ILE A 104 -10.19 -2.95 -10.15
CA ILE A 104 -8.75 -3.04 -9.89
C ILE A 104 -7.99 -3.87 -10.91
N THR A 105 -8.63 -4.84 -11.57
CA THR A 105 -7.95 -5.72 -12.54
C THR A 105 -8.04 -5.20 -13.97
N LYS A 106 -9.13 -4.51 -14.34
CA LYS A 106 -9.37 -4.08 -15.72
C LYS A 106 -9.19 -2.59 -15.96
N ARG A 107 -9.32 -1.76 -14.90
CA ARG A 107 -9.23 -0.31 -15.04
C ARG A 107 -8.01 0.29 -14.35
N LEU A 108 -7.66 -0.16 -13.16
CA LEU A 108 -6.48 0.34 -12.45
C LEU A 108 -5.20 -0.22 -13.10
N LYS A 109 -4.25 0.67 -13.41
CA LYS A 109 -2.98 0.30 -14.09
C LYS A 109 -1.86 -0.13 -13.13
N PHE A 110 -2.14 -0.20 -11.85
CA PHE A 110 -1.16 -0.49 -10.80
C PHE A 110 -1.59 -1.67 -9.95
N PRO A 111 -0.66 -2.44 -9.37
CA PRO A 111 -1.00 -3.43 -8.36
C PRO A 111 -1.72 -2.77 -7.18
N SER A 112 -2.58 -3.52 -6.49
CA SER A 112 -3.25 -3.04 -5.28
C SER A 112 -3.04 -4.00 -4.12
N TYR A 113 -3.02 -3.43 -2.91
CA TYR A 113 -3.05 -4.13 -1.63
C TYR A 113 -4.26 -3.64 -0.85
N GLU A 114 -4.91 -4.55 -0.13
CA GLU A 114 -6.16 -4.29 0.54
C GLU A 114 -6.13 -4.77 2.00
N ILE A 115 -6.72 -4.00 2.90
CA ILE A 115 -7.16 -4.45 4.22
C ILE A 115 -8.69 -4.37 4.28
N ALA A 116 -9.31 -5.09 5.21
CA ALA A 116 -10.74 -4.96 5.46
C ALA A 116 -11.03 -3.82 6.44
N GLY A 117 -12.17 -3.17 6.26
CA GLY A 117 -12.77 -2.26 7.23
C GLY A 117 -13.99 -2.85 7.92
N ASN A 118 -14.70 -2.05 8.71
CA ASN A 118 -15.86 -2.51 9.46
C ASN A 118 -17.07 -2.79 8.55
N HIS A 119 -17.26 -2.04 7.49
CA HIS A 119 -18.33 -2.29 6.52
C HIS A 119 -18.12 -3.57 5.71
N ASP A 120 -16.91 -4.08 5.63
CA ASP A 120 -16.58 -5.33 4.92
C ASP A 120 -16.98 -6.60 5.67
N ILE A 121 -17.43 -6.49 6.93
CA ILE A 121 -17.79 -7.62 7.79
C ILE A 121 -19.21 -7.57 8.35
N GLY A 122 -19.82 -6.40 8.40
CA GLY A 122 -20.99 -6.10 9.20
C GLY A 122 -22.30 -5.87 8.44
N GLY A 123 -23.17 -5.10 9.09
CA GLY A 123 -24.44 -4.65 8.56
C GLY A 123 -25.59 -5.65 8.70
N LEU A 124 -26.62 -5.43 7.87
CA LEU A 124 -27.86 -6.22 7.91
C LEU A 124 -27.67 -7.70 7.50
N SER A 125 -26.60 -8.00 6.79
CA SER A 125 -26.27 -9.34 6.32
C SER A 125 -24.77 -9.60 6.47
N PRO A 126 -24.27 -9.79 7.69
CA PRO A 126 -22.86 -10.07 7.92
C PRO A 126 -22.38 -11.26 7.10
N SER A 127 -21.21 -11.13 6.50
CA SER A 127 -20.63 -12.16 5.63
C SER A 127 -19.13 -12.05 5.57
N ASP A 128 -18.43 -13.18 5.50
CA ASP A 128 -16.98 -13.25 5.32
C ASP A 128 -16.55 -13.09 3.85
N THR A 129 -17.46 -12.75 2.93
CA THR A 129 -17.17 -12.70 1.48
C THR A 129 -15.94 -11.84 1.17
N VAL A 130 -15.84 -10.63 1.71
CA VAL A 130 -14.69 -9.74 1.49
C VAL A 130 -13.46 -10.23 2.24
N LEU A 131 -13.63 -10.70 3.49
CA LEU A 131 -12.53 -11.24 4.29
C LEU A 131 -11.90 -12.46 3.63
N ASP A 132 -12.71 -13.38 3.11
CA ASP A 132 -12.21 -14.59 2.44
C ASP A 132 -11.46 -14.24 1.15
N TRP A 133 -11.94 -13.25 0.41
CA TRP A 133 -11.24 -12.75 -0.76
C TRP A 133 -9.88 -12.13 -0.39
N ILE A 134 -9.81 -11.32 0.67
CA ILE A 134 -8.56 -10.76 1.17
C ILE A 134 -7.60 -11.88 1.60
N ARG A 135 -8.08 -12.89 2.35
CA ARG A 135 -7.29 -14.07 2.71
C ARG A 135 -6.74 -14.80 1.50
N GLN A 136 -7.56 -15.01 0.49
CA GLN A 136 -7.16 -15.69 -0.75
C GLN A 136 -6.12 -14.86 -1.52
N ARG A 137 -6.28 -13.55 -1.58
CA ARG A 137 -5.43 -12.64 -2.35
C ARG A 137 -4.08 -12.37 -1.69
N HIS A 138 -4.04 -12.22 -0.36
CA HIS A 138 -2.85 -11.85 0.39
C HIS A 138 -2.33 -12.92 1.34
N GLY A 139 -3.00 -14.07 1.41
CA GLY A 139 -2.63 -15.19 2.29
C GLY A 139 -3.16 -15.08 3.72
N ALA A 140 -3.53 -13.90 4.18
CA ALA A 140 -4.10 -13.64 5.51
C ALA A 140 -4.80 -12.28 5.54
N LEU A 141 -5.60 -12.01 6.60
CA LEU A 141 -6.18 -10.68 6.85
C LEU A 141 -5.15 -9.69 7.40
N ARG A 142 -4.18 -10.20 8.15
CA ARG A 142 -3.01 -9.46 8.63
C ARG A 142 -1.80 -10.00 7.90
N TYR A 143 -1.10 -9.16 7.18
CA TYR A 143 0.05 -9.58 6.40
C TYR A 143 1.12 -8.49 6.32
N THR A 144 2.28 -8.86 5.85
CA THR A 144 3.40 -7.93 5.66
C THR A 144 3.98 -8.08 4.27
N PHE A 145 4.53 -7.00 3.74
CA PHE A 145 5.26 -7.01 2.48
C PHE A 145 6.35 -5.94 2.48
N GLU A 146 7.26 -6.05 1.53
CA GLU A 146 8.31 -5.05 1.33
C GLU A 146 8.21 -4.43 -0.06
N LYS A 147 8.38 -3.12 -0.14
CA LYS A 147 8.45 -2.39 -1.40
C LYS A 147 9.36 -1.18 -1.27
N GLY A 148 10.27 -0.99 -2.25
CA GLY A 148 11.15 0.18 -2.27
C GLY A 148 11.99 0.37 -1.01
N GLY A 149 12.40 -0.71 -0.33
CA GLY A 149 13.17 -0.65 0.92
C GLY A 149 12.35 -0.33 2.17
N VAL A 150 11.04 -0.18 2.06
CA VAL A 150 10.10 0.06 3.16
C VAL A 150 9.36 -1.22 3.50
N TYR A 151 9.20 -1.49 4.79
CA TYR A 151 8.41 -2.61 5.31
C TYR A 151 6.99 -2.15 5.62
N PHE A 152 6.00 -2.90 5.15
CA PHE A 152 4.59 -2.61 5.34
C PHE A 152 3.95 -3.66 6.24
N VAL A 153 3.16 -3.21 7.20
CA VAL A 153 2.28 -4.04 8.01
C VAL A 153 0.84 -3.69 7.68
N ALA A 154 0.13 -4.59 7.01
CA ALA A 154 -1.31 -4.53 6.80
C ALA A 154 -2.01 -5.14 8.01
N LEU A 155 -2.62 -4.30 8.83
CA LEU A 155 -3.15 -4.66 10.15
C LEU A 155 -4.66 -4.59 10.15
N PHE A 156 -5.32 -5.70 9.86
CA PHE A 156 -6.74 -5.85 10.13
C PHE A 156 -6.98 -5.92 11.65
N SER A 157 -7.94 -5.17 12.15
CA SER A 157 -8.46 -5.26 13.51
C SER A 157 -9.95 -5.56 13.45
N GLU A 158 -10.37 -6.54 14.20
CA GLU A 158 -11.78 -6.92 14.31
C GLU A 158 -12.58 -5.72 14.84
N TYR A 159 -13.76 -5.50 14.28
CA TYR A 159 -14.67 -4.44 14.66
C TYR A 159 -15.86 -5.06 15.41
N ASP A 160 -16.27 -4.46 16.53
CA ASP A 160 -17.41 -4.93 17.31
C ASP A 160 -18.62 -4.00 17.12
N GLU A 161 -19.52 -4.37 16.21
CA GLU A 161 -20.74 -3.60 15.94
C GLU A 161 -21.68 -3.45 17.15
N ARG A 162 -21.56 -4.32 18.16
CA ARG A 162 -22.38 -4.24 19.38
C ARG A 162 -22.05 -3.01 20.21
N LEU A 163 -20.85 -2.44 20.05
CA LEU A 163 -20.45 -1.23 20.76
C LEU A 163 -21.19 0.01 20.25
N ASN A 164 -21.76 -0.03 19.05
CA ASN A 164 -22.45 1.09 18.40
C ASN A 164 -21.68 2.43 18.49
N ASP A 165 -20.34 2.33 18.40
CA ASP A 165 -19.42 3.46 18.41
C ASP A 165 -18.44 3.32 17.25
N PRO A 166 -18.32 4.31 16.37
CA PRO A 166 -17.35 4.26 15.29
C PRO A 166 -15.90 4.22 15.80
N ALA A 167 -15.62 4.77 16.98
CA ALA A 167 -14.31 4.71 17.59
C ALA A 167 -14.16 3.44 18.43
N GLN A 168 -13.17 2.60 18.11
CA GLN A 168 -12.99 1.31 18.77
C GLN A 168 -11.52 1.05 19.12
N PRO A 169 -11.24 0.12 20.04
CA PRO A 169 -9.88 -0.31 20.29
C PRO A 169 -9.35 -1.18 19.16
N ILE A 170 -8.08 -1.04 18.85
CA ILE A 170 -7.35 -2.08 18.13
C ILE A 170 -7.32 -3.33 19.03
N THR A 171 -7.77 -4.46 18.50
CA THR A 171 -7.93 -5.68 19.28
C THR A 171 -6.59 -6.21 19.79
N LYS A 172 -6.66 -6.98 20.88
CA LYS A 172 -5.46 -7.62 21.45
C LYS A 172 -4.74 -8.49 20.41
N GLU A 173 -5.48 -9.24 19.64
CA GLU A 173 -4.97 -10.12 18.57
C GLU A 173 -4.25 -9.33 17.49
N ALA A 174 -4.78 -8.17 17.10
CA ALA A 174 -4.12 -7.28 16.14
C ALA A 174 -2.86 -6.66 16.73
N LEU A 175 -2.88 -6.22 18.01
CA LEU A 175 -1.70 -5.69 18.69
C LEU A 175 -0.60 -6.75 18.85
N ASP A 176 -0.96 -7.99 19.18
CA ASP A 176 0.00 -9.09 19.31
C ASP A 176 0.63 -9.45 17.96
N TYR A 177 -0.17 -9.47 16.89
CA TYR A 177 0.35 -9.64 15.53
C TYR A 177 1.33 -8.50 15.16
N LEU A 178 0.95 -7.25 15.47
CA LEU A 178 1.78 -6.08 15.18
C LEU A 178 3.16 -6.21 15.85
N ARG A 179 3.21 -6.56 17.16
CA ARG A 179 4.47 -6.79 17.88
C ARG A 179 5.31 -7.90 17.23
N GLN A 180 4.68 -9.02 16.86
CA GLN A 180 5.37 -10.15 16.22
C GLN A 180 5.89 -9.79 14.82
N ALA A 181 5.14 -9.03 14.05
CA ALA A 181 5.55 -8.56 12.74
C ALA A 181 6.76 -7.62 12.85
N LEU A 182 6.69 -6.64 13.76
CA LEU A 182 7.75 -5.65 13.95
C LEU A 182 9.04 -6.26 14.52
N ALA A 183 8.93 -7.28 15.35
CA ALA A 183 10.11 -8.00 15.89
C ALA A 183 10.96 -8.67 14.78
N LYS A 184 10.40 -8.89 13.59
CA LYS A 184 11.12 -9.48 12.43
C LYS A 184 11.77 -8.42 11.55
N VAL A 185 11.47 -7.14 11.76
CA VAL A 185 11.99 -6.05 10.94
C VAL A 185 13.44 -5.73 11.30
N PRO A 186 14.34 -5.68 10.32
CA PRO A 186 15.72 -5.25 10.59
C PRO A 186 15.77 -3.86 11.24
N LYS A 187 16.65 -3.68 12.22
CA LYS A 187 16.82 -2.42 12.94
C LYS A 187 17.04 -1.24 11.97
N GLY A 188 16.29 -0.18 12.18
CA GLY A 188 16.40 1.06 11.39
C GLY A 188 15.68 1.02 10.05
N LYS A 189 15.15 -0.14 9.62
CA LYS A 189 14.35 -0.22 8.39
C LYS A 189 13.07 0.59 8.53
N PRO A 190 12.73 1.48 7.59
CA PRO A 190 11.50 2.26 7.67
C PRO A 190 10.27 1.35 7.56
N VAL A 191 9.29 1.61 8.42
CA VAL A 191 8.04 0.84 8.50
C VAL A 191 6.84 1.77 8.30
N VAL A 192 5.88 1.31 7.51
CA VAL A 192 4.54 1.86 7.41
C VAL A 192 3.56 0.84 7.98
N VAL A 193 2.76 1.25 8.95
CA VAL A 193 1.65 0.45 9.48
C VAL A 193 0.34 0.97 8.88
N ALA A 194 -0.44 0.09 8.28
CA ALA A 194 -1.72 0.43 7.69
C ALA A 194 -2.83 -0.34 8.41
N THR A 195 -3.87 0.37 8.84
CA THR A 195 -5.06 -0.19 9.48
C THR A 195 -6.28 0.57 8.98
N HIS A 196 -7.50 0.03 9.16
CA HIS A 196 -8.69 0.78 8.78
C HIS A 196 -8.98 1.93 9.75
N LEU A 197 -9.05 1.63 11.06
CA LEU A 197 -9.21 2.68 12.07
C LEU A 197 -7.97 3.58 12.14
N CYS A 198 -8.13 4.89 12.07
CA CYS A 198 -7.04 5.85 12.18
C CYS A 198 -7.08 6.58 13.54
N PHE A 199 -6.27 7.60 13.69
CA PHE A 199 -5.98 8.30 14.94
C PHE A 199 -7.22 8.61 15.79
N GLU A 200 -8.23 9.27 15.22
CA GLU A 200 -9.44 9.67 15.94
C GLU A 200 -10.31 8.46 16.35
N ALA A 201 -10.28 7.40 15.55
CA ALA A 201 -11.10 6.20 15.75
C ALA A 201 -10.45 5.15 16.67
N ILE A 202 -9.15 5.27 16.99
CA ILE A 202 -8.47 4.31 17.88
C ILE A 202 -8.63 4.76 19.32
N THR A 203 -9.45 4.04 20.11
CA THR A 203 -9.71 4.40 21.53
C THR A 203 -8.56 4.02 22.46
N ASN A 204 -7.80 2.96 22.16
CA ASN A 204 -6.64 2.51 22.92
C ASN A 204 -5.31 2.94 22.29
N ARG A 205 -5.19 4.21 21.85
CA ARG A 205 -4.01 4.77 21.17
C ARG A 205 -2.69 4.53 21.90
N ASP A 206 -2.67 4.62 23.22
CA ASP A 206 -1.46 4.37 24.00
C ASP A 206 -0.96 2.93 23.81
N GLN A 207 -1.86 1.96 23.93
CA GLN A 207 -1.53 0.55 23.74
C GLN A 207 -1.09 0.25 22.30
N PHE A 208 -1.72 0.93 21.32
CA PHE A 208 -1.32 0.81 19.92
C PHE A 208 0.09 1.37 19.71
N VAL A 209 0.40 2.57 20.22
CA VAL A 209 1.73 3.16 20.08
C VAL A 209 2.77 2.36 20.88
N ASP A 210 2.44 1.85 22.05
CA ASP A 210 3.31 0.94 22.80
C ASP A 210 3.63 -0.35 22.03
N ALA A 211 2.68 -0.85 21.24
CA ALA A 211 2.90 -2.03 20.41
C ALA A 211 3.84 -1.80 19.22
N LEU A 212 4.09 -0.54 18.83
CA LEU A 212 5.06 -0.20 17.79
C LEU A 212 6.51 -0.38 18.28
N GLY A 213 6.75 -0.32 19.59
CA GLY A 213 8.08 -0.53 20.20
C GLY A 213 9.14 0.42 19.65
N ASP A 214 10.36 -0.12 19.46
CA ASP A 214 11.52 0.62 18.94
C ASP A 214 11.65 0.55 17.40
N ALA A 215 10.63 0.07 16.69
CA ALA A 215 10.66 0.00 15.23
C ALA A 215 10.71 1.41 14.63
N ASN A 216 11.39 1.56 13.49
CA ASN A 216 11.47 2.84 12.79
C ASN A 216 10.15 3.11 12.03
N ILE A 217 9.08 3.41 12.78
CA ILE A 217 7.77 3.72 12.21
C ILE A 217 7.81 5.13 11.62
N ILE A 218 7.72 5.22 10.30
CA ILE A 218 7.70 6.50 9.60
C ILE A 218 6.28 7.01 9.37
N LEU A 219 5.28 6.12 9.37
CA LEU A 219 3.90 6.46 9.07
C LEU A 219 2.93 5.39 9.57
N VAL A 220 1.80 5.83 10.12
CA VAL A 220 0.58 5.04 10.29
C VAL A 220 -0.49 5.58 9.34
N LEU A 221 -1.08 4.71 8.55
CA LEU A 221 -2.16 5.02 7.61
C LEU A 221 -3.48 4.42 8.08
N GLY A 222 -4.58 5.13 7.86
CA GLY A 222 -5.91 4.61 8.11
C GLY A 222 -6.99 5.33 7.28
N GLY A 223 -8.24 4.92 7.45
CA GLY A 223 -9.42 5.46 6.79
C GLY A 223 -10.54 5.78 7.77
N HIS A 224 -11.74 5.25 7.54
CA HIS A 224 -12.91 5.20 8.41
C HIS A 224 -13.74 6.49 8.49
N TYR A 225 -13.15 7.66 8.64
CA TYR A 225 -13.92 8.91 8.73
C TYR A 225 -14.03 9.70 7.42
N HIS A 226 -13.71 9.09 6.27
CA HIS A 226 -13.94 9.60 4.91
C HIS A 226 -13.27 10.95 4.59
N LYS A 227 -12.31 11.41 5.38
CA LYS A 227 -11.65 12.71 5.24
C LYS A 227 -10.14 12.58 5.38
N ALA A 228 -9.39 13.38 4.65
CA ALA A 228 -7.95 13.47 4.85
C ALA A 228 -7.65 14.26 6.12
N THR A 229 -6.89 13.67 7.05
CA THR A 229 -6.35 14.34 8.23
C THR A 229 -4.92 13.89 8.52
N VAL A 230 -4.16 14.76 9.15
CA VAL A 230 -2.81 14.47 9.64
C VAL A 230 -2.75 14.75 11.13
N ASN A 231 -2.31 13.76 11.88
CA ASN A 231 -2.13 13.85 13.33
C ASN A 231 -0.73 13.38 13.71
N GLN A 232 -0.25 13.81 14.88
CA GLN A 232 0.97 13.31 15.47
C GLN A 232 0.73 12.96 16.93
N TYR A 233 1.17 11.80 17.36
CA TYR A 233 1.02 11.35 18.73
C TYR A 233 2.26 10.56 19.17
N ARG A 234 2.88 10.98 20.28
CA ARG A 234 4.09 10.37 20.84
C ARG A 234 5.20 10.17 19.79
N GLY A 235 5.34 11.16 18.88
CA GLY A 235 6.33 11.13 17.79
C GLY A 235 5.94 10.34 16.56
N VAL A 236 4.82 9.63 16.57
CA VAL A 236 4.30 8.85 15.42
C VAL A 236 3.37 9.72 14.59
N HIS A 237 3.55 9.72 13.27
CA HIS A 237 2.68 10.40 12.32
C HIS A 237 1.54 9.49 11.89
N PHE A 238 0.31 10.00 11.93
CA PHE A 238 -0.91 9.33 11.49
C PHE A 238 -1.50 10.13 10.32
N VAL A 239 -1.79 9.46 9.23
CA VAL A 239 -2.49 10.03 8.08
C VAL A 239 -3.74 9.22 7.82
N GLN A 240 -4.88 9.88 7.94
CA GLN A 240 -6.17 9.33 7.54
C GLN A 240 -6.40 9.62 6.06
N LEU A 241 -6.79 8.61 5.31
CA LEU A 241 -7.06 8.72 3.89
C LEU A 241 -8.51 9.15 3.62
N PRO A 242 -8.74 9.92 2.55
CA PRO A 242 -10.08 10.31 2.14
C PRO A 242 -10.82 9.17 1.44
N SER A 243 -12.15 9.27 1.42
CA SER A 243 -13.05 8.40 0.67
C SER A 243 -13.35 8.96 -0.73
N PRO A 244 -13.46 8.13 -1.75
CA PRO A 244 -13.94 8.51 -3.07
C PRO A 244 -15.48 8.58 -3.18
N GLU A 245 -16.21 8.43 -2.09
CA GLU A 245 -17.66 8.55 -2.09
C GLU A 245 -18.16 9.91 -2.63
N PRO A 246 -19.34 9.96 -3.29
CA PRO A 246 -19.86 11.19 -3.91
C PRO A 246 -20.06 12.37 -2.97
N LYS A 247 -20.32 12.10 -1.69
CA LYS A 247 -20.49 13.13 -0.65
C LYS A 247 -19.21 13.50 0.09
N SER A 248 -18.10 12.85 -0.25
CA SER A 248 -16.80 13.07 0.33
C SER A 248 -16.00 14.13 -0.43
N SER A 249 -14.71 14.27 -0.12
CA SER A 249 -13.84 15.31 -0.67
C SER A 249 -13.41 15.10 -2.12
N ASN A 250 -13.71 13.96 -2.74
CA ASN A 250 -13.25 13.57 -4.08
C ASN A 250 -11.71 13.55 -4.19
N GLU A 251 -11.07 13.01 -3.19
CA GLU A 251 -9.62 12.98 -3.06
C GLU A 251 -9.11 11.54 -2.96
N PHE A 252 -7.87 11.31 -3.37
CA PHE A 252 -7.02 10.22 -2.92
C PHE A 252 -5.66 10.80 -2.52
N THR A 253 -4.85 10.05 -1.78
CA THR A 253 -3.58 10.57 -1.27
C THR A 253 -2.40 9.95 -2.02
N VAL A 254 -1.47 10.78 -2.46
CA VAL A 254 -0.15 10.38 -2.97
C VAL A 254 0.81 10.33 -1.81
N ILE A 255 1.42 9.17 -1.57
CA ILE A 255 2.46 9.00 -0.56
C ILE A 255 3.80 8.83 -1.29
N ARG A 256 4.75 9.69 -0.96
CA ARG A 256 6.11 9.69 -1.50
C ARG A 256 7.12 9.57 -0.38
N ILE A 257 7.98 8.56 -0.46
CA ILE A 257 9.02 8.27 0.53
C ILE A 257 10.37 8.33 -0.20
N THR A 258 11.24 9.23 0.25
CA THR A 258 12.63 9.31 -0.19
C THR A 258 13.56 8.86 0.94
N SER A 259 14.87 8.94 0.77
CA SER A 259 15.84 8.63 1.83
C SER A 259 15.73 9.52 3.06
N ASP A 260 15.16 10.70 2.92
CA ASP A 260 15.21 11.79 3.91
C ASP A 260 13.87 12.52 4.10
N ARG A 261 12.84 12.20 3.28
CA ARG A 261 11.57 12.92 3.32
C ARG A 261 10.38 11.98 3.11
N LEU A 262 9.33 12.19 3.89
CA LEU A 262 8.03 11.55 3.75
C LEU A 262 6.99 12.62 3.43
N ILE A 263 6.25 12.40 2.34
CA ILE A 263 5.17 13.28 1.92
C ILE A 263 3.90 12.44 1.80
N ALA A 264 2.79 12.92 2.38
CA ALA A 264 1.45 12.46 2.06
C ALA A 264 0.63 13.67 1.61
N LEU A 265 0.23 13.67 0.36
CA LEU A 265 -0.39 14.81 -0.31
C LEU A 265 -1.67 14.38 -1.01
N PRO A 266 -2.86 14.84 -0.59
CA PRO A 266 -4.10 14.55 -1.27
C PRO A 266 -4.19 15.25 -2.63
N PHE A 267 -4.79 14.55 -3.60
CA PHE A 267 -5.11 15.05 -4.93
C PHE A 267 -6.62 15.00 -5.13
N ASN A 268 -7.22 16.16 -5.41
CA ASN A 268 -8.63 16.25 -5.76
C ASN A 268 -8.82 15.91 -7.23
N TYR A 269 -9.39 14.73 -7.49
CA TYR A 269 -9.52 14.19 -8.85
C TYR A 269 -10.65 14.83 -9.66
N ARG A 270 -11.66 15.47 -9.02
CA ARG A 270 -12.68 16.22 -9.73
C ARG A 270 -12.18 17.55 -10.25
N ASP A 271 -11.47 18.28 -9.39
CA ASP A 271 -10.90 19.58 -9.71
C ASP A 271 -9.57 19.48 -10.45
N ASN A 272 -9.02 18.26 -10.55
CA ASN A 272 -7.71 17.96 -11.14
C ASN A 272 -6.59 18.84 -10.55
N LYS A 273 -6.53 18.93 -9.22
CA LYS A 273 -5.56 19.78 -8.52
C LYS A 273 -5.11 19.20 -7.19
N TRP A 274 -3.93 19.60 -6.76
CA TRP A 274 -3.39 19.29 -5.45
C TRP A 274 -4.17 20.04 -4.35
N VAL A 275 -4.41 19.34 -3.24
CA VAL A 275 -4.98 19.95 -2.03
C VAL A 275 -3.92 20.84 -1.39
N THR A 276 -4.33 22.06 -0.96
CA THR A 276 -3.45 23.06 -0.35
C THR A 276 -3.71 23.24 1.16
N ASP A 277 -4.72 22.59 1.70
CA ASP A 277 -5.01 22.62 3.14
C ASP A 277 -3.93 21.88 3.91
N LYS A 278 -3.10 22.63 4.63
CA LYS A 278 -1.96 22.08 5.39
C LYS A 278 -2.36 21.07 6.47
N ARG A 279 -3.61 21.07 6.93
CA ARG A 279 -4.12 20.09 7.90
C ARG A 279 -4.27 18.69 7.31
N LYS A 280 -4.28 18.60 5.99
CA LYS A 280 -4.39 17.36 5.21
C LYS A 280 -3.05 16.87 4.64
N ILE A 281 -1.99 17.65 4.79
CA ILE A 281 -0.69 17.40 4.15
C ILE A 281 0.33 17.02 5.21
N LEU A 282 0.97 15.88 5.05
CA LEU A 282 2.19 15.53 5.77
C LEU A 282 3.39 15.80 4.87
N ASP A 283 4.36 16.52 5.39
CA ASP A 283 5.63 16.80 4.71
C ASP A 283 6.71 16.95 5.77
N VAL A 284 7.43 15.84 6.00
CA VAL A 284 8.38 15.76 7.12
C VAL A 284 9.67 15.08 6.72
N ALA A 285 10.76 15.46 7.39
CA ALA A 285 12.02 14.74 7.30
C ALA A 285 11.91 13.38 8.01
N ILE A 286 12.47 12.35 7.41
CA ILE A 286 12.58 11.02 8.00
C ILE A 286 14.04 10.59 8.09
N LYS A 287 14.33 9.71 9.04
CA LYS A 287 15.60 8.95 9.03
C LYS A 287 15.42 7.79 8.06
N GLY A 288 15.92 7.96 6.85
CA GLY A 288 15.92 6.91 5.84
C GLY A 288 16.78 5.72 6.26
N PRO A 289 16.74 4.60 5.52
CA PRO A 289 17.61 3.47 5.78
C PRO A 289 19.07 3.93 5.78
N ALA A 290 19.83 3.51 6.78
CA ALA A 290 21.26 3.76 6.80
C ALA A 290 21.86 3.31 5.46
N LYS A 291 22.69 4.17 4.83
CA LYS A 291 23.42 3.78 3.62
C LYS A 291 24.10 2.45 3.92
N ALA A 292 23.86 1.43 3.10
CA ALA A 292 24.64 0.21 3.18
C ALA A 292 26.12 0.62 3.10
N GLU A 293 26.88 0.37 4.15
CA GLU A 293 28.34 0.58 4.11
C GLU A 293 28.85 -0.23 2.93
N ALA A 294 29.57 0.44 2.04
CA ALA A 294 30.28 -0.25 0.96
C ALA A 294 31.17 -1.32 1.61
N PRO A 295 31.26 -2.54 1.06
CA PRO A 295 32.13 -3.57 1.58
C PRO A 295 33.53 -2.96 1.73
N LYS A 296 34.06 -2.97 2.95
CA LYS A 296 35.45 -2.59 3.18
C LYS A 296 36.30 -3.53 2.34
N GLU A 297 36.99 -2.98 1.36
CA GLU A 297 37.94 -3.69 0.52
C GLU A 297 38.97 -4.31 1.49
N GLN A 298 38.94 -5.64 1.64
CA GLN A 298 39.94 -6.35 2.38
C GLN A 298 41.23 -6.25 1.58
N VAL A 299 42.10 -5.31 1.95
CA VAL A 299 43.49 -5.32 1.51
C VAL A 299 44.09 -6.61 2.11
N ARG A 300 44.29 -7.60 1.26
CA ARG A 300 45.07 -8.79 1.62
C ARG A 300 46.53 -8.39 1.74
N PRO A 301 47.23 -8.89 2.77
CA PRO A 301 48.63 -8.62 2.96
C PRO A 301 49.50 -9.21 1.86
#